data_bca867d33f73ccc1c5ecaeedf85b56a3
#
_entry.id   bca867d33f73ccc1c5ecaeedf85b56a3
#
_cell.length_a   1.000
_cell.length_b   1.000
_cell.length_c   1.000
_cell.angle_alpha   90.00
_cell.angle_beta   90.00
_cell.angle_gamma   90.00
#
_symmetry.space_group_name_H-M   'P 1'
#
loop_
_entity.id
_entity.type
_entity.pdbx_description
1 polymer ?
#
loop_
_entity_poly.entity_id
_entity_poly.type
_entity_poly.pdbx_seq_one_letter_code
_entity_poly.pdbx_strand_id
1 'polypeptide(L)'
;MLICLTACERETYISWNCQSADEAKIHMVLRKAQMEFQGAQLKYCGSLGNHSFFDFTCTNQTEQSSTIFTPSTGLLVQQGKEYQCTAL
;
A
#
# COMPACT_ATOMS: atom_id res chain seq x y z
N MET A 1 13.18 -30.69 7.85
CA MET A 1 13.57 -29.88 6.89
C MET A 1 12.53 -29.25 6.11
N LEU A 2 11.56 -29.88 5.77
CA LEU A 2 10.51 -29.32 5.00
C LEU A 2 9.82 -28.18 5.66
N ILE A 3 9.83 -28.22 6.94
CA ILE A 3 9.16 -27.19 7.71
C ILE A 3 9.71 -25.84 7.42
N CYS A 4 10.98 -25.74 7.22
CA CYS A 4 11.58 -24.46 6.93
C CYS A 4 11.04 -23.87 5.67
N LEU A 5 10.73 -24.69 4.71
CA LEU A 5 10.22 -24.20 3.46
C LEU A 5 8.89 -23.50 3.64
N THR A 6 8.05 -24.08 4.47
CA THR A 6 6.76 -23.49 4.72
C THR A 6 6.91 -22.09 5.30
N ALA A 7 7.79 -21.95 6.26
CA ALA A 7 7.98 -20.65 6.88
C ALA A 7 8.53 -19.65 5.86
N CYS A 8 9.43 -20.10 5.01
CA CYS A 8 10.04 -19.21 4.03
C CYS A 8 9.03 -18.71 3.01
N GLU A 9 8.01 -19.49 2.79
CA GLU A 9 7.04 -19.12 1.77
C GLU A 9 5.95 -18.23 2.32
N ARG A 10 5.96 -17.98 3.61
CA ARG A 10 4.93 -17.13 4.17
C ARG A 10 5.08 -15.72 3.63
N GLU A 11 3.96 -15.19 3.21
CA GLU A 11 3.94 -13.85 2.67
C GLU A 11 4.14 -12.82 3.78
N THR A 12 4.96 -11.83 3.52
CA THR A 12 5.23 -10.77 4.47
C THR A 12 4.32 -9.58 4.17
N TYR A 13 3.71 -9.03 5.20
CA TYR A 13 2.88 -7.86 5.01
C TYR A 13 2.96 -6.96 6.24
N ILE A 14 2.59 -5.69 6.05
CA ILE A 14 2.57 -4.70 7.11
C ILE A 14 1.18 -4.09 7.14
N SER A 15 0.61 -4.00 8.32
CA SER A 15 -0.71 -3.40 8.49
C SER A 15 -0.56 -1.96 8.95
N TRP A 16 -1.44 -1.10 8.44
CA TRP A 16 -1.44 0.32 8.74
C TRP A 16 -2.85 0.77 9.06
N ASN A 17 -2.94 1.84 9.85
CA ASN A 17 -4.20 2.57 10.03
C ASN A 17 -4.05 3.92 9.36
N CYS A 18 -4.94 4.23 8.44
CA CYS A 18 -4.91 5.47 7.68
C CYS A 18 -6.11 6.33 8.01
N GLN A 19 -5.89 7.62 8.17
CA GLN A 19 -6.97 8.53 8.54
C GLN A 19 -6.85 9.83 7.75
N SER A 20 -7.98 10.32 7.25
CA SER A 20 -8.06 11.56 6.53
C SER A 20 -8.92 12.52 7.31
N ALA A 21 -8.35 13.67 7.68
CA ALA A 21 -9.07 14.71 8.41
C ALA A 21 -9.81 14.12 9.62
N ASP A 22 -11.12 14.33 9.70
CA ASP A 22 -11.91 13.84 10.82
C ASP A 22 -12.58 12.51 10.57
N GLU A 23 -12.21 11.85 9.49
CA GLU A 23 -12.87 10.60 9.14
C GLU A 23 -12.34 9.45 9.98
N ALA A 24 -13.10 8.37 10.00
CA ALA A 24 -12.73 7.19 10.74
C ALA A 24 -11.46 6.57 10.13
N LYS A 25 -10.72 5.87 10.97
CA LYS A 25 -9.51 5.20 10.51
C LYS A 25 -9.87 4.06 9.58
N ILE A 26 -9.04 3.88 8.57
CA ILE A 26 -9.21 2.83 7.57
C ILE A 26 -8.00 1.92 7.63
N HIS A 27 -8.26 0.63 7.72
CA HIS A 27 -7.21 -0.37 7.77
C HIS A 27 -6.63 -0.57 6.38
N MET A 28 -5.31 -0.56 6.28
CA MET A 28 -4.62 -0.80 5.02
C MET A 28 -3.60 -1.90 5.22
N VAL A 29 -3.51 -2.82 4.28
CA VAL A 29 -2.53 -3.90 4.34
C VAL A 29 -1.62 -3.77 3.13
N LEU A 30 -0.33 -3.67 3.40
CA LEU A 30 0.66 -3.53 2.35
C LEU A 30 1.41 -4.85 2.22
N ARG A 31 1.25 -5.48 1.07
CA ARG A 31 1.93 -6.72 0.77
C ARG A 31 3.02 -6.46 -0.26
N LYS A 32 3.73 -7.51 -0.60
CA LYS A 32 4.89 -7.38 -1.46
C LYS A 32 4.57 -6.69 -2.79
N ALA A 33 3.50 -7.06 -3.43
CA ALA A 33 3.16 -6.51 -4.73
C ALA A 33 1.73 -6.02 -4.79
N GLN A 34 1.15 -5.69 -3.63
CA GLN A 34 -0.26 -5.44 -3.58
C GLN A 34 -0.62 -4.64 -2.34
N MET A 35 -1.61 -3.77 -2.48
CA MET A 35 -2.14 -3.01 -1.35
C MET A 35 -3.62 -3.30 -1.22
N GLU A 36 -4.07 -3.52 0.02
CA GLU A 36 -5.49 -3.68 0.29
C GLU A 36 -5.95 -2.46 1.08
N PHE A 37 -6.88 -1.71 0.50
CA PHE A 37 -7.34 -0.46 1.09
C PHE A 37 -8.82 -0.27 0.78
N GLN A 38 -9.63 -0.07 1.82
CA GLN A 38 -11.06 0.13 1.68
C GLN A 38 -11.75 -0.97 0.91
N GLY A 39 -11.28 -2.20 1.12
CA GLY A 39 -11.88 -3.34 0.42
C GLY A 39 -11.42 -3.52 -1.00
N ALA A 40 -10.59 -2.64 -1.51
CA ALA A 40 -10.06 -2.74 -2.86
C ALA A 40 -8.66 -3.31 -2.81
N GLN A 41 -8.29 -4.07 -3.83
CA GLN A 41 -6.97 -4.63 -3.95
C GLN A 41 -6.26 -3.96 -5.11
N LEU A 42 -5.16 -3.27 -4.82
CA LEU A 42 -4.43 -2.51 -5.80
C LEU A 42 -3.11 -3.19 -6.09
N LYS A 43 -2.69 -3.12 -7.35
CA LYS A 43 -1.41 -3.70 -7.77
C LYS A 43 -0.30 -2.69 -7.58
N TYR A 44 0.87 -3.19 -7.23
CA TYR A 44 2.05 -2.35 -7.13
C TYR A 44 2.55 -2.03 -8.53
N CYS A 45 2.62 -0.76 -8.86
CA CYS A 45 2.98 -0.32 -10.21
C CYS A 45 4.41 0.19 -10.32
N GLY A 46 5.10 0.32 -9.21
CA GLY A 46 6.48 0.78 -9.25
C GLY A 46 6.74 1.84 -8.21
N SER A 47 7.99 2.27 -8.12
CA SER A 47 8.41 3.29 -7.16
C SER A 47 9.25 4.34 -7.86
N LEU A 48 9.09 5.59 -7.42
CA LEU A 48 9.93 6.68 -7.85
C LEU A 48 10.40 7.40 -6.60
N GLY A 49 11.68 7.29 -6.29
CA GLY A 49 12.20 7.86 -5.05
C GLY A 49 11.56 7.18 -3.86
N ASN A 50 10.97 7.97 -2.97
CA ASN A 50 10.33 7.45 -1.77
C ASN A 50 8.86 7.11 -1.97
N HIS A 51 8.34 7.28 -3.18
CA HIS A 51 6.92 7.09 -3.46
C HIS A 51 6.69 5.74 -4.11
N SER A 52 5.71 5.01 -3.59
CA SER A 52 5.28 3.74 -4.18
C SER A 52 3.92 3.96 -4.82
N PHE A 53 3.74 3.44 -6.01
CA PHE A 53 2.55 3.69 -6.81
C PHE A 53 1.72 2.43 -6.96
N PHE A 54 0.41 2.58 -6.77
CA PHE A 54 -0.52 1.46 -6.85
C PHE A 54 -1.73 1.85 -7.67
N ASP A 55 -2.31 0.88 -8.36
CA ASP A 55 -3.52 1.11 -9.15
C ASP A 55 -4.21 -0.22 -9.39
N PHE A 56 -5.44 -0.15 -9.85
CA PHE A 56 -6.15 -1.37 -10.24
C PHE A 56 -5.46 -2.01 -11.44
N THR A 57 -4.96 -1.18 -12.34
CA THR A 57 -4.23 -1.64 -13.51
C THR A 57 -3.07 -0.70 -13.72
N CYS A 58 -1.87 -1.25 -13.80
CA CYS A 58 -0.69 -0.43 -13.99
C CYS A 58 -0.56 -0.05 -15.46
N THR A 59 -0.18 1.21 -15.70
CA THR A 59 0.04 1.72 -17.04
C THR A 59 1.51 1.97 -17.25
N ASN A 60 1.85 2.47 -18.44
CA ASN A 60 3.25 2.80 -18.73
C ASN A 60 3.72 4.03 -17.98
N GLN A 61 2.80 4.81 -17.45
CA GLN A 61 3.14 6.03 -16.73
C GLN A 61 2.84 5.83 -15.26
N THR A 62 3.83 5.35 -14.53
CA THR A 62 3.69 5.01 -13.12
C THR A 62 3.19 6.19 -12.30
N GLU A 63 3.68 7.39 -12.58
CA GLU A 63 3.31 8.55 -11.79
C GLU A 63 1.85 8.96 -11.97
N GLN A 64 1.14 8.33 -12.89
CA GLN A 64 -0.29 8.61 -13.06
C GLN A 64 -1.16 7.60 -12.35
N SER A 65 -0.57 6.76 -11.51
CA SER A 65 -1.34 5.80 -10.76
C SER A 65 -2.29 6.49 -9.80
N SER A 66 -3.40 5.84 -9.51
CA SER A 66 -4.45 6.44 -8.68
C SER A 66 -4.04 6.57 -7.23
N THR A 67 -3.12 5.75 -6.77
CA THR A 67 -2.74 5.69 -5.36
C THR A 67 -1.24 5.81 -5.21
N ILE A 68 -0.81 6.72 -4.33
CA ILE A 68 0.60 6.95 -4.06
C ILE A 68 0.80 6.82 -2.55
N PHE A 69 1.73 5.95 -2.14
CA PHE A 69 2.04 5.77 -0.74
C PHE A 69 3.51 6.04 -0.50
N THR A 70 3.80 6.86 0.50
CA THR A 70 5.16 7.19 0.88
C THR A 70 5.44 6.56 2.25
N PRO A 71 6.06 5.37 2.29
CA PRO A 71 6.23 4.67 3.57
C PRO A 71 7.02 5.44 4.60
N SER A 72 7.98 6.24 4.16
CA SER A 72 8.83 6.95 5.10
C SER A 72 8.07 7.97 5.95
N THR A 73 6.96 8.51 5.43
CA THR A 73 6.16 9.49 6.14
C THR A 73 4.78 8.98 6.50
N GLY A 74 4.37 7.87 5.89
CA GLY A 74 3.02 7.35 6.10
C GLY A 74 1.96 8.06 5.30
N LEU A 75 2.35 8.91 4.36
CA LEU A 75 1.37 9.66 3.58
C LEU A 75 0.82 8.79 2.46
N LEU A 76 -0.49 8.70 2.40
CA LEU A 76 -1.19 7.97 1.34
C LEU A 76 -2.09 8.93 0.60
N VAL A 77 -1.94 9.01 -0.70
CA VAL A 77 -2.79 9.85 -1.54
C VAL A 77 -3.54 8.93 -2.49
N GLN A 78 -4.87 8.98 -2.42
CA GLN A 78 -5.69 8.17 -3.30
C GLN A 78 -6.70 9.06 -3.99
N GLN A 79 -6.60 9.13 -5.30
CA GLN A 79 -7.50 9.94 -6.12
C GLN A 79 -7.63 11.36 -5.59
N GLY A 80 -6.50 11.93 -5.20
CA GLY A 80 -6.47 13.30 -4.72
C GLY A 80 -6.76 13.49 -3.24
N LYS A 81 -7.15 12.43 -2.54
CA LYS A 81 -7.47 12.52 -1.12
C LYS A 81 -6.29 12.03 -0.30
N GLU A 82 -5.89 12.80 0.69
CA GLU A 82 -4.71 12.49 1.50
C GLU A 82 -5.10 11.81 2.80
N TYR A 83 -4.34 10.79 3.15
CA TYR A 83 -4.49 10.07 4.41
C TYR A 83 -3.15 10.01 5.11
N GLN A 84 -3.18 10.08 6.43
CA GLN A 84 -1.99 9.85 7.22
C GLN A 84 -2.08 8.46 7.81
N CYS A 85 -1.08 7.64 7.49
CA CYS A 85 -1.09 6.24 7.91
C CYS A 85 -0.05 6.00 8.99
N THR A 86 -0.39 5.14 9.94
CA THR A 86 0.51 4.76 11.01
C THR A 86 0.63 3.23 10.99
N ALA A 87 1.86 2.75 11.01
CA ALA A 87 2.11 1.31 11.01
C ALA A 87 1.68 0.71 12.34
N LEU A 88 1.10 -0.47 12.26
CA LEU A 88 0.64 -1.17 13.46
C LEU A 88 1.70 -2.09 14.03
#